data_8144c924bf0a7b2dc6a6312edb8d3313
#
_entry.id   8144c924bf0a7b2dc6a6312edb8d3313
#
_cell.length_a   1.000
_cell.length_b   1.000
_cell.length_c   1.000
_cell.angle_alpha   90.00
_cell.angle_beta   90.00
_cell.angle_gamma   90.00
#
_symmetry.space_group_name_H-M   'P 1'
#
loop_
_entity.id
_entity.type
_entity.pdbx_description
1 polymer ?
#
loop_
_entity_poly.entity_id
_entity_poly.type
_entity_poly.pdbx_seq_one_letter_code
_entity_poly.pdbx_strand_id
1 'polypeptide(L)'
;MKTHEMNLQPKYFDFIKDGTKRIELRLFDEKRQQIELGDTIEFAKSENEKFKAEVIGLLRYNSFNDLFEDFDISILADKSMTKQELLDVLSEFYTPEKQAEFGVLGIRLKLL
;
A
#
# COMPACT_ATOMS: atom_id res chain seq x y z
N MET A 1 0.59 -2.44 20.58
CA MET A 1 0.44 -2.02 19.17
C MET A 1 1.64 -1.22 18.74
N LYS A 2 2.09 -1.46 17.53
CA LYS A 2 3.29 -0.84 16.99
C LYS A 2 2.93 0.30 16.05
N THR A 3 3.87 1.22 15.85
CA THR A 3 3.78 2.25 14.80
C THR A 3 4.87 1.99 13.77
N HIS A 4 4.49 1.91 12.52
CA HIS A 4 5.39 1.71 11.39
C HIS A 4 5.46 2.99 10.58
N GLU A 5 6.64 3.34 10.08
CA GLU A 5 6.83 4.53 9.25
C GLU A 5 6.97 4.13 7.80
N MET A 6 6.26 4.82 6.92
CA MET A 6 6.33 4.61 5.47
C MET A 6 6.36 5.93 4.72
N ASN A 7 7.27 6.02 3.76
CA ASN A 7 7.33 7.16 2.86
C ASN A 7 6.50 6.89 1.62
N LEU A 8 5.83 7.91 1.12
CA LEU A 8 5.00 7.85 -0.07
C LEU A 8 5.35 8.97 -1.03
N GLN A 9 5.20 8.70 -2.33
CA GLN A 9 5.19 9.76 -3.33
C GLN A 9 3.99 10.67 -3.06
N PRO A 10 4.09 11.98 -3.32
CA PRO A 10 3.02 12.94 -3.00
C PRO A 10 1.65 12.54 -3.52
N LYS A 11 1.58 12.01 -4.73
CA LYS A 11 0.32 11.57 -5.35
C LYS A 11 -0.41 10.53 -4.48
N TYR A 12 0.30 9.50 -4.05
CA TYR A 12 -0.30 8.41 -3.27
C TYR A 12 -0.55 8.81 -1.83
N PHE A 13 0.30 9.67 -1.27
CA PHE A 13 0.06 10.27 0.03
C PHE A 13 -1.28 11.02 0.05
N ASP A 14 -1.52 11.84 -0.96
CA ASP A 14 -2.75 12.61 -1.06
C ASP A 14 -3.97 11.71 -1.27
N PHE A 15 -3.85 10.65 -2.07
CA PHE A 15 -4.93 9.68 -2.28
C PHE A 15 -5.33 8.97 -0.98
N ILE A 16 -4.36 8.58 -0.15
CA ILE A 16 -4.66 7.93 1.13
C ILE A 16 -5.26 8.96 2.09
N LYS A 17 -4.66 10.13 2.16
CA LYS A 17 -5.08 11.18 3.09
C LYS A 17 -6.51 11.63 2.83
N ASP A 18 -6.93 11.71 1.58
CA ASP A 18 -8.31 12.11 1.24
C ASP A 18 -9.31 10.96 1.28
N GLY A 19 -8.86 9.74 1.56
CA GLY A 19 -9.71 8.58 1.69
C GLY A 19 -10.02 7.85 0.38
N THR A 20 -9.49 8.31 -0.75
CA THR A 20 -9.71 7.67 -2.05
C THR A 20 -9.02 6.31 -2.12
N LYS A 21 -7.70 6.30 -1.87
CA LYS A 21 -6.92 5.07 -1.81
C LYS A 21 -7.04 4.47 -0.41
N ARG A 22 -7.53 3.23 -0.30
CA ARG A 22 -7.78 2.58 0.99
C ARG A 22 -6.87 1.40 1.25
N ILE A 23 -6.08 0.99 0.26
CA ILE A 23 -5.16 -0.15 0.37
C ILE A 23 -3.78 0.33 -0.06
N GLU A 24 -2.80 0.23 0.84
CA GLU A 24 -1.40 0.46 0.51
C GLU A 24 -0.77 -0.83 0.01
N LEU A 25 0.13 -0.72 -0.96
CA LEU A 25 0.69 -1.86 -1.68
C LEU A 25 2.19 -1.95 -1.44
N ARG A 26 2.63 -3.06 -0.85
CA ARG A 26 4.04 -3.32 -0.53
C ARG A 26 4.42 -4.76 -0.81
N LEU A 27 5.73 -5.05 -0.89
CA LEU A 27 6.20 -6.42 -0.83
C LEU A 27 5.98 -6.95 0.59
N PHE A 28 5.72 -8.26 0.69
CA PHE A 28 5.64 -8.93 1.99
C PHE A 28 7.05 -9.36 2.45
N ASP A 29 7.96 -8.40 2.54
CA ASP A 29 9.33 -8.60 2.97
C ASP A 29 9.44 -8.64 4.50
N GLU A 30 10.65 -8.84 5.03
CA GLU A 30 10.86 -8.96 6.47
C GLU A 30 10.28 -7.80 7.26
N LYS A 31 10.42 -6.58 6.77
CA LYS A 31 9.92 -5.39 7.47
C LYS A 31 8.40 -5.40 7.54
N ARG A 32 7.72 -5.78 6.46
CA ARG A 32 6.25 -5.77 6.39
C ARG A 32 5.62 -6.99 7.07
N GLN A 33 6.39 -8.06 7.25
CA GLN A 33 5.95 -9.22 8.03
C GLN A 33 5.72 -8.88 9.52
N GLN A 34 6.27 -7.76 9.98
CA GLN A 34 6.09 -7.28 11.35
C GLN A 34 4.76 -6.57 11.58
N ILE A 35 4.03 -6.23 10.53
CA ILE A 35 2.78 -5.47 10.63
C ILE A 35 1.65 -6.38 11.10
N GLU A 36 0.91 -5.93 12.11
CA GLU A 36 -0.22 -6.66 12.69
C GLU A 36 -1.49 -5.82 12.62
N LEU A 37 -2.64 -6.48 12.67
CA LEU A 37 -3.93 -5.79 12.76
C LEU A 37 -3.96 -4.90 14.00
N GLY A 38 -4.47 -3.69 13.84
CA GLY A 38 -4.54 -2.72 14.91
C GLY A 38 -3.29 -1.85 15.04
N ASP A 39 -2.21 -2.19 14.35
CA ASP A 39 -1.03 -1.34 14.32
C ASP A 39 -1.34 -0.01 13.63
N THR A 40 -0.50 0.99 13.89
CA THR A 40 -0.59 2.30 13.24
C THR A 40 0.51 2.42 12.19
N ILE A 41 0.18 3.03 11.05
CA ILE A 41 1.19 3.42 10.07
C ILE A 41 1.24 4.94 9.99
N GLU A 42 2.43 5.50 10.16
CA GLU A 42 2.67 6.91 9.93
C GLU A 42 3.21 7.10 8.52
N PHE A 43 2.41 7.73 7.67
CA PHE A 43 2.80 8.02 6.29
C PHE A 43 3.39 9.41 6.21
N ALA A 44 4.43 9.57 5.41
CA ALA A 44 5.10 10.84 5.20
C ALA A 44 5.36 11.07 3.72
N LYS A 45 5.17 12.30 3.23
CA LYS A 45 5.68 12.70 1.92
C LYS A 45 6.85 13.70 2.07
N SER A 46 7.01 14.27 3.26
CA SER A 46 8.13 15.13 3.63
C SER A 46 8.28 15.11 5.15
N GLU A 47 9.31 15.75 5.67
CA GLU A 47 9.51 15.83 7.13
C GLU A 47 8.35 16.54 7.83
N ASN A 48 7.68 17.46 7.16
CA ASN A 48 6.63 18.30 7.75
C ASN A 48 5.22 17.84 7.41
N GLU A 49 5.06 16.87 6.49
CA GLU A 49 3.75 16.42 6.06
C GLU A 49 3.60 14.93 6.31
N LYS A 50 2.86 14.61 7.37
CA LYS A 50 2.64 13.24 7.83
C LYS A 50 1.20 13.08 8.30
N PHE A 51 0.71 11.86 8.26
CA PHE A 51 -0.54 11.49 8.92
C PHE A 51 -0.48 10.03 9.34
N LYS A 52 -1.43 9.61 10.17
CA LYS A 52 -1.49 8.24 10.69
C LYS A 52 -2.76 7.53 10.24
N ALA A 53 -2.64 6.24 10.04
CA ALA A 53 -3.76 5.36 9.72
C ALA A 53 -3.64 4.07 10.52
N GLU A 54 -4.78 3.43 10.79
CA GLU A 54 -4.83 2.16 11.48
C GLU A 54 -4.87 1.01 10.46
N VAL A 55 -4.16 -0.07 10.74
CA VAL A 55 -4.19 -1.30 9.93
C VAL A 55 -5.44 -2.09 10.30
N ILE A 56 -6.38 -2.15 9.35
CA ILE A 56 -7.64 -2.89 9.57
C ILE A 56 -7.75 -4.16 8.73
N GLY A 57 -6.78 -4.42 7.85
CA GLY A 57 -6.74 -5.65 7.06
C GLY A 57 -5.36 -5.88 6.49
N LEU A 58 -4.98 -7.14 6.36
CA LEU A 58 -3.72 -7.57 5.78
C LEU A 58 -4.03 -8.60 4.69
N LEU A 59 -3.77 -8.23 3.43
CA LEU A 59 -4.17 -8.99 2.25
C LEU A 59 -2.91 -9.52 1.56
N ARG A 60 -2.69 -10.82 1.62
CA ARG A 60 -1.51 -11.46 1.06
C ARG A 60 -1.81 -12.12 -0.27
N TYR A 61 -0.98 -11.82 -1.27
CA TYR A 61 -1.06 -12.40 -2.62
C TYR A 61 0.32 -12.76 -3.12
N ASN A 62 0.37 -13.57 -4.17
CA ASN A 62 1.64 -13.95 -4.82
C ASN A 62 2.19 -12.83 -5.69
N SER A 63 1.31 -11.97 -6.20
CA SER A 63 1.69 -10.84 -7.05
C SER A 63 0.65 -9.73 -6.95
N PHE A 64 1.02 -8.53 -7.37
CA PHE A 64 0.06 -7.42 -7.45
C PHE A 64 -1.01 -7.69 -8.50
N ASN A 65 -0.67 -8.39 -9.56
CA ASN A 65 -1.65 -8.76 -10.58
C ASN A 65 -2.80 -9.58 -9.98
N ASP A 66 -2.47 -10.55 -9.13
CA ASP A 66 -3.47 -11.37 -8.44
C ASP A 66 -4.31 -10.52 -7.47
N LEU A 67 -3.68 -9.62 -6.74
CA LEU A 67 -4.38 -8.73 -5.82
C LEU A 67 -5.38 -7.84 -6.57
N PHE A 68 -4.97 -7.34 -7.74
CA PHE A 68 -5.80 -6.42 -8.54
C PHE A 68 -7.02 -7.09 -9.15
N GLU A 69 -7.06 -8.42 -9.22
CA GLU A 69 -8.24 -9.15 -9.64
C GLU A 69 -9.39 -9.04 -8.64
N ASP A 70 -9.06 -8.86 -7.35
CA ASP A 70 -10.05 -8.84 -6.28
C ASP A 70 -10.51 -7.44 -5.87
N PHE A 71 -9.81 -6.38 -6.30
CA PHE A 71 -10.11 -5.02 -5.87
C PHE A 71 -10.18 -4.05 -7.03
N ASP A 72 -11.07 -3.07 -6.94
CA ASP A 72 -11.22 -2.04 -7.95
C ASP A 72 -10.11 -0.99 -7.85
N ILE A 73 -9.74 -0.41 -8.98
CA ILE A 73 -8.70 0.61 -9.04
C ILE A 73 -9.03 1.83 -8.15
N SER A 74 -10.30 2.13 -7.95
CA SER A 74 -10.73 3.29 -7.17
C SER A 74 -10.28 3.25 -5.71
N ILE A 75 -10.02 2.05 -5.15
CA ILE A 75 -9.54 1.90 -3.77
C ILE A 75 -8.05 1.56 -3.71
N LEU A 76 -7.45 1.14 -4.82
CA LEU A 76 -6.02 0.83 -4.93
C LEU A 76 -5.20 2.07 -5.23
N ALA A 77 -5.79 3.01 -5.95
CA ALA A 77 -5.19 4.30 -6.28
C ALA A 77 -6.31 5.33 -6.42
N ASP A 78 -6.82 5.52 -7.65
CA ASP A 78 -7.81 6.53 -7.96
C ASP A 78 -8.44 6.18 -9.32
N LYS A 79 -9.64 6.68 -9.58
CA LYS A 79 -10.35 6.47 -10.84
C LYS A 79 -9.64 7.05 -12.07
N SER A 80 -8.69 7.95 -11.87
CA SER A 80 -7.92 8.54 -12.96
C SER A 80 -6.87 7.58 -13.54
N MET A 81 -6.61 6.47 -12.86
CA MET A 81 -5.63 5.47 -13.27
C MET A 81 -6.31 4.18 -13.71
N THR A 82 -5.66 3.46 -14.62
CA THR A 82 -6.04 2.08 -14.94
C THR A 82 -5.23 1.12 -14.08
N LYS A 83 -5.71 -0.12 -13.94
CA LYS A 83 -4.96 -1.17 -13.23
C LYS A 83 -3.61 -1.40 -13.90
N GLN A 84 -3.55 -1.37 -15.24
CA GLN A 84 -2.30 -1.58 -15.97
C GLN A 84 -1.30 -0.46 -15.69
N GLU A 85 -1.74 0.79 -15.63
CA GLU A 85 -0.88 1.92 -15.29
C GLU A 85 -0.27 1.75 -13.89
N LEU A 86 -1.10 1.33 -12.91
CA LEU A 86 -0.61 1.11 -11.56
C LEU A 86 0.35 -0.08 -11.49
N LEU A 87 0.07 -1.17 -12.21
CA LEU A 87 0.98 -2.31 -12.30
C LEU A 87 2.34 -1.90 -12.87
N ASP A 88 2.34 -1.05 -13.91
CA ASP A 88 3.57 -0.57 -14.53
C ASP A 88 4.39 0.26 -13.54
N VAL A 89 3.74 1.14 -12.78
CA VAL A 89 4.41 1.93 -11.74
C VAL A 89 5.01 1.02 -10.67
N LEU A 90 4.24 0.04 -10.17
CA LEU A 90 4.72 -0.87 -9.14
C LEU A 90 5.88 -1.73 -9.62
N SER A 91 5.90 -2.11 -10.90
CA SER A 91 6.97 -2.93 -11.47
C SER A 91 8.32 -2.19 -11.49
N GLU A 92 8.31 -0.88 -11.47
CA GLU A 92 9.55 -0.09 -11.38
C GLU A 92 10.19 -0.20 -10.00
N PHE A 93 9.39 -0.39 -8.94
CA PHE A 93 9.87 -0.51 -7.56
C PHE A 93 9.97 -1.96 -7.10
N TYR A 94 9.06 -2.81 -7.56
CA TYR A 94 8.92 -4.19 -7.11
C TYR A 94 8.93 -5.10 -8.33
N THR A 95 10.11 -5.62 -8.68
CA THR A 95 10.29 -6.46 -9.86
C THR A 95 9.48 -7.77 -9.73
N PRO A 96 9.13 -8.44 -10.84
CA PRO A 96 8.48 -9.75 -10.79
C PRO A 96 9.26 -10.77 -9.95
N GLU A 97 10.59 -10.71 -9.99
CA GLU A 97 11.45 -11.60 -9.20
C GLU A 97 11.29 -11.37 -7.71
N LYS A 98 11.22 -10.11 -7.27
CA LYS A 98 11.01 -9.78 -5.86
C LYS A 98 9.59 -10.14 -5.42
N GLN A 99 8.59 -9.94 -6.27
CA GLN A 99 7.24 -10.37 -5.97
C GLN A 99 7.17 -11.88 -5.79
N ALA A 100 7.84 -12.64 -6.65
CA ALA A 100 7.89 -14.10 -6.53
C ALA A 100 8.63 -14.55 -5.26
N GLU A 101 9.65 -13.82 -4.86
CA GLU A 101 10.45 -14.17 -3.67
C GLU A 101 9.69 -13.89 -2.37
N PHE A 102 9.07 -12.72 -2.23
CA PHE A 102 8.47 -12.27 -0.97
C PHE A 102 6.95 -12.36 -0.93
N GLY A 103 6.29 -12.39 -2.08
CA GLY A 103 4.88 -12.14 -2.18
C GLY A 103 4.57 -10.65 -2.00
N VAL A 104 3.31 -10.30 -2.07
CA VAL A 104 2.89 -8.91 -1.91
C VAL A 104 1.87 -8.78 -0.79
N LEU A 105 1.76 -7.57 -0.26
CA LEU A 105 0.86 -7.24 0.84
C LEU A 105 0.03 -6.02 0.47
N GLY A 106 -1.29 -6.16 0.56
CA GLY A 106 -2.20 -5.04 0.58
C GLY A 106 -2.54 -4.73 2.03
N ILE A 107 -2.35 -3.49 2.45
CA ILE A 107 -2.64 -3.05 3.81
C ILE A 107 -3.90 -2.21 3.77
N ARG A 108 -5.00 -2.73 4.32
CA ARG A 108 -6.24 -1.96 4.42
C ARG A 108 -6.13 -0.97 5.57
N LEU A 109 -6.55 0.26 5.28
CA LEU A 109 -6.31 1.40 6.16
C LEU A 109 -7.60 2.07 6.58
N LYS A 110 -7.61 2.55 7.84
CA LYS A 110 -8.62 3.45 8.37
C LYS A 110 -7.89 4.71 8.82
N LEU A 111 -8.29 5.86 8.31
CA LEU A 111 -7.70 7.14 8.72
C LEU A 111 -8.01 7.41 10.20
N LEU A 112 -7.04 7.94 10.89
CA LEU A 112 -7.16 8.34 12.29
C LEU A 112 -7.40 9.83 12.43
#